data_549adf6734b15c7dd3e0dd506ddf1617
#
_entry.id   549adf6734b15c7dd3e0dd506ddf1617
#
_cell.length_a   1.000
_cell.length_b   1.000
_cell.length_c   1.000
_cell.angle_alpha   90.00
_cell.angle_beta   90.00
_cell.angle_gamma   90.00
#
_symmetry.space_group_name_H-M   'P 1'
#
loop_
_entity.id
_entity.type
_entity.pdbx_description
1 polymer ?
#
loop_
_entity_poly.entity_id
_entity_poly.type
_entity_poly.pdbx_seq_one_letter_code
_entity_poly.pdbx_strand_id
1 'polypeptide(L)'
;MFDEKVEVNSHGINAKIKAHILSEEEMREIGFTNHYEPSWYFCRPIKFPQIKRYRGFDISFSVSIPKDGSDIRIDVLDENFCQPYDYQYMLNKDPTFEPALIVYEQVEELMEYLQSKGVLSGHVKGEYI
;
A
#
# COMPACT_ATOMS: atom_id res chain seq x y z
N MET A 1 -4.34 -18.72 -15.53
CA MET A 1 -4.29 -18.28 -15.05
C MET A 1 -3.92 -17.69 -14.71
N PHE A 2 -3.73 -17.35 -14.81
CA PHE A 2 -3.51 -16.58 -14.52
C PHE A 2 -2.83 -16.14 -13.97
N ASP A 3 -2.24 -15.54 -14.08
CA ASP A 3 -1.67 -15.05 -13.35
C ASP A 3 -2.28 -14.65 -12.43
N GLU A 4 -3.02 -14.73 -12.46
CA GLU A 4 -3.72 -14.41 -11.63
C GLU A 4 -3.37 -14.52 -10.32
N LYS A 5 -2.59 -15.17 -10.04
CA LYS A 5 -2.14 -15.25 -8.79
C LYS A 5 -1.73 -13.97 -8.29
N VAL A 6 -1.49 -13.12 -9.10
CA VAL A 6 -1.10 -11.85 -8.69
C VAL A 6 -2.18 -11.17 -7.92
N GLU A 7 -3.39 -11.35 -8.36
CA GLU A 7 -4.36 -10.69 -7.68
C GLU A 7 -4.60 -11.28 -6.38
N VAL A 8 -4.21 -12.45 -6.16
CA VAL A 8 -4.34 -13.01 -4.90
C VAL A 8 -3.57 -12.28 -3.90
N ASN A 9 -2.48 -11.73 -4.38
CA ASN A 9 -1.66 -11.07 -3.53
C ASN A 9 -2.19 -9.70 -3.32
N SER A 10 -2.24 -9.20 -2.23
CA SER A 10 -2.46 -7.83 -1.93
C SER A 10 -3.74 -7.24 -2.42
N HIS A 11 -4.75 -8.01 -2.46
CA HIS A 11 -6.05 -7.44 -2.65
C HIS A 11 -6.12 -6.49 -3.83
N GLY A 12 -5.62 -6.93 -4.93
CA GLY A 12 -5.73 -6.16 -6.14
C GLY A 12 -4.49 -5.47 -6.57
N ILE A 13 -3.35 -5.83 -6.00
CA ILE A 13 -2.12 -5.23 -6.42
C ILE A 13 -1.93 -5.42 -7.90
N ASN A 14 -1.46 -4.40 -8.55
CA ASN A 14 -1.23 -4.40 -9.98
C ASN A 14 -0.04 -5.30 -10.32
N ALA A 15 -0.22 -6.21 -11.28
CA ALA A 15 0.83 -7.14 -11.66
C ALA A 15 2.07 -6.44 -12.21
N LYS A 16 1.95 -5.18 -12.61
CA LYS A 16 3.09 -4.43 -13.14
C LYS A 16 4.01 -3.92 -12.04
N ILE A 17 3.58 -3.92 -10.80
CA ILE A 17 4.38 -3.37 -9.73
C ILE A 17 5.47 -4.35 -9.36
N LYS A 18 6.70 -3.85 -9.36
CA LYS A 18 7.87 -4.65 -9.05
C LYS A 18 8.63 -4.03 -7.90
N ALA A 19 9.28 -4.87 -7.11
CA ALA A 19 10.10 -4.41 -6.00
C ALA A 19 11.58 -4.52 -6.36
N HIS A 20 12.35 -3.58 -5.82
CA HIS A 20 13.79 -3.55 -6.01
C HIS A 20 14.42 -3.32 -4.66
N ILE A 21 15.08 -4.35 -4.13
CA ILE A 21 15.68 -4.26 -2.80
C ILE A 21 17.01 -3.52 -2.94
N LEU A 22 17.15 -2.45 -2.20
CA LEU A 22 18.34 -1.63 -2.19
C LEU A 22 19.25 -2.10 -1.06
N SER A 23 20.29 -1.33 -0.76
CA SER A 23 21.16 -1.67 0.36
C SER A 23 20.39 -1.58 1.66
N GLU A 24 20.88 -2.26 2.69
CA GLU A 24 20.21 -2.26 3.98
C GLU A 24 20.08 -0.84 4.51
N GLU A 25 21.11 -0.04 4.37
CA GLU A 25 21.09 1.32 4.83
C GLU A 25 20.04 2.14 4.09
N GLU A 26 19.97 1.99 2.77
CA GLU A 26 18.99 2.72 1.99
C GLU A 26 17.57 2.29 2.32
N MET A 27 17.34 0.99 2.52
CA MET A 27 16.01 0.53 2.88
C MET A 27 15.56 1.13 4.20
N ARG A 28 16.47 1.23 5.17
CA ARG A 28 16.11 1.81 6.46
C ARG A 28 15.87 3.30 6.36
N GLU A 29 16.62 4.00 5.53
CA GLU A 29 16.41 5.43 5.35
C GLU A 29 15.06 5.73 4.72
N ILE A 30 14.61 4.88 3.81
CA ILE A 30 13.30 5.04 3.18
C ILE A 30 12.20 4.83 4.20
N GLY A 31 12.42 3.97 5.17
CA GLY A 31 11.44 3.71 6.21
C GLY A 31 11.12 2.24 6.40
N PHE A 32 11.82 1.35 5.71
CA PHE A 32 11.58 -0.08 5.88
C PHE A 32 12.30 -0.59 7.12
N THR A 33 11.74 -1.61 7.73
CA THR A 33 12.37 -2.30 8.85
C THR A 33 12.58 -3.76 8.48
N ASN A 34 13.49 -4.43 9.18
CA ASN A 34 13.69 -5.85 8.97
C ASN A 34 13.35 -6.65 10.22
N HIS A 35 12.47 -6.11 11.04
CA HIS A 35 12.01 -6.83 12.24
C HIS A 35 11.24 -8.10 11.88
N TYR A 36 10.65 -8.13 10.70
CA TYR A 36 9.77 -9.23 10.32
C TYR A 36 10.47 -10.09 9.29
N GLU A 37 11.52 -10.76 9.73
CA GLU A 37 12.19 -11.72 8.87
C GLU A 37 11.16 -12.69 8.33
N PRO A 38 11.23 -13.08 7.05
CA PRO A 38 12.31 -12.77 6.11
C PRO A 38 11.99 -11.62 5.16
N SER A 39 11.27 -10.65 5.58
CA SER A 39 10.81 -9.57 4.71
C SER A 39 11.22 -8.20 5.21
N TRP A 40 11.38 -7.28 4.28
CA TRP A 40 11.44 -5.87 4.58
C TRP A 40 10.01 -5.35 4.70
N TYR A 41 9.73 -4.54 5.69
CA TYR A 41 8.38 -4.10 5.98
C TYR A 41 8.31 -2.58 6.11
N PHE A 42 7.32 -1.99 5.45
CA PHE A 42 7.09 -0.54 5.47
C PHE A 42 5.61 -0.34 5.78
N CYS A 43 5.31 0.54 6.74
CA CYS A 43 3.92 0.77 7.10
C CYS A 43 3.73 2.23 7.48
N ARG A 44 2.66 2.82 6.96
CA ARG A 44 2.30 4.19 7.30
C ARG A 44 0.81 4.28 7.52
N PRO A 45 0.40 4.97 8.58
CA PRO A 45 -1.04 5.18 8.79
C PRO A 45 -1.56 6.22 7.82
N ILE A 46 -2.80 6.05 7.39
CA ILE A 46 -3.48 7.07 6.60
C ILE A 46 -3.95 8.14 7.57
N LYS A 47 -3.71 9.40 7.26
CA LYS A 47 -4.02 10.49 8.15
C LYS A 47 -5.34 11.12 7.74
N PHE A 48 -6.32 11.04 8.64
CA PHE A 48 -7.61 11.69 8.43
C PHE A 48 -7.62 13.01 9.21
N PRO A 49 -8.34 14.01 8.68
CA PRO A 49 -8.48 15.28 9.42
C PRO A 49 -9.05 15.03 10.80
N GLN A 50 -8.62 15.81 11.77
CA GLN A 50 -9.02 15.63 13.16
C GLN A 50 -10.37 16.29 13.39
N ILE A 51 -11.41 15.74 12.78
CA ILE A 51 -12.76 16.23 12.99
C ILE A 51 -13.65 15.04 13.26
N LYS A 52 -14.77 15.36 13.88
CA LYS A 52 -15.60 14.31 14.44
C LYS A 52 -16.09 13.28 13.44
N ARG A 53 -16.39 13.69 12.23
CA ARG A 53 -16.96 12.76 11.24
C ARG A 53 -15.97 11.71 10.76
N TYR A 54 -14.69 11.83 11.10
CA TYR A 54 -13.72 10.83 10.70
C TYR A 54 -13.33 9.92 11.85
N ARG A 55 -14.07 9.94 12.91
CA ARG A 55 -13.78 9.03 14.01
C ARG A 55 -13.97 7.60 13.60
N GLY A 56 -13.12 6.75 14.10
CA GLY A 56 -13.24 5.33 13.85
C GLY A 56 -12.57 4.84 12.59
N PHE A 57 -12.02 5.73 11.79
CA PHE A 57 -11.24 5.29 10.66
C PHE A 57 -9.80 5.07 11.11
N ASP A 58 -9.31 3.86 10.94
CA ASP A 58 -7.95 3.49 11.33
C ASP A 58 -7.40 2.63 10.21
N ILE A 59 -6.88 3.30 9.18
CA ILE A 59 -6.46 2.66 7.95
C ILE A 59 -4.95 2.80 7.83
N SER A 60 -4.29 1.74 7.39
CA SER A 60 -2.84 1.80 7.18
C SER A 60 -2.49 1.27 5.80
N PHE A 61 -1.38 1.78 5.28
CA PHE A 61 -0.79 1.33 4.04
C PHE A 61 0.49 0.59 4.39
N SER A 62 0.69 -0.59 3.84
CA SER A 62 1.90 -1.35 4.14
C SER A 62 2.45 -2.03 2.90
N VAL A 63 3.76 -2.22 2.90
CA VAL A 63 4.46 -2.92 1.84
C VAL A 63 5.38 -3.94 2.50
N SER A 64 5.31 -5.18 2.04
CA SER A 64 6.16 -6.24 2.52
C SER A 64 6.93 -6.80 1.34
N ILE A 65 8.25 -6.75 1.41
CA ILE A 65 9.11 -7.21 0.33
C ILE A 65 9.97 -8.35 0.84
N PRO A 66 9.69 -9.60 0.42
CA PRO A 66 10.50 -10.72 0.85
C PRO A 66 11.94 -10.56 0.40
N LYS A 67 12.88 -10.90 1.28
CA LYS A 67 14.30 -10.70 0.97
C LYS A 67 14.79 -11.64 -0.12
N ASP A 68 14.06 -12.72 -0.37
CA ASP A 68 14.44 -13.65 -1.43
C ASP A 68 13.93 -13.23 -2.80
N GLY A 69 13.27 -12.06 -2.88
CA GLY A 69 12.80 -11.57 -4.16
C GLY A 69 11.47 -12.16 -4.62
N SER A 70 10.79 -12.90 -3.76
CA SER A 70 9.50 -13.44 -4.15
C SER A 70 8.43 -12.35 -4.11
N ASP A 71 7.18 -12.74 -4.24
CA ASP A 71 6.09 -11.80 -4.43
C ASP A 71 5.97 -10.78 -3.31
N ILE A 72 5.88 -9.52 -3.67
CA ILE A 72 5.66 -8.46 -2.69
C ILE A 72 4.20 -8.42 -2.32
N ARG A 73 3.92 -7.78 -1.19
CA ARG A 73 2.55 -7.56 -0.77
C ARG A 73 2.38 -6.07 -0.48
N ILE A 74 1.30 -5.50 -1.00
CA ILE A 74 0.93 -4.12 -0.70
C ILE A 74 -0.50 -4.17 -0.21
N ASP A 75 -0.73 -3.68 1.00
CA ASP A 75 -2.04 -3.76 1.62
C ASP A 75 -2.50 -2.40 2.09
N VAL A 76 -3.80 -2.14 1.91
CA VAL A 76 -4.46 -1.03 2.55
C VAL A 76 -5.45 -1.67 3.50
N LEU A 77 -5.19 -1.54 4.79
CA LEU A 77 -5.86 -2.35 5.79
C LEU A 77 -6.69 -1.51 6.74
N ASP A 78 -7.92 -1.96 6.98
CA ASP A 78 -8.76 -1.39 8.02
C ASP A 78 -8.38 -2.08 9.31
N GLU A 79 -7.64 -1.40 10.18
CA GLU A 79 -7.12 -2.00 11.38
C GLU A 79 -8.22 -2.36 12.37
N ASN A 80 -9.34 -1.64 12.34
CA ASN A 80 -10.43 -1.91 13.27
C ASN A 80 -11.05 -3.27 13.03
N PHE A 81 -11.10 -3.70 11.78
CA PHE A 81 -11.75 -4.94 11.41
C PHE A 81 -10.77 -5.97 10.87
N CYS A 82 -9.49 -5.64 10.84
CA CYS A 82 -8.42 -6.54 10.38
C CYS A 82 -8.75 -7.08 8.99
N GLN A 83 -9.18 -6.20 8.09
CA GLN A 83 -9.55 -6.61 6.74
C GLN A 83 -9.18 -5.52 5.75
N PRO A 84 -9.10 -5.85 4.46
CA PRO A 84 -8.73 -4.86 3.47
C PRO A 84 -9.73 -3.72 3.42
N TYR A 85 -9.24 -2.51 3.21
CA TYR A 85 -10.08 -1.36 2.98
C TYR A 85 -10.16 -1.14 1.48
N ASP A 86 -11.27 -1.55 0.88
CA ASP A 86 -11.41 -1.57 -0.57
C ASP A 86 -11.90 -0.21 -1.05
N TYR A 87 -10.99 0.75 -1.09
CA TYR A 87 -11.35 2.11 -1.47
C TYR A 87 -11.71 2.20 -2.95
N GLN A 88 -11.18 1.31 -3.77
CA GLN A 88 -11.55 1.29 -5.18
C GLN A 88 -13.03 0.98 -5.35
N TYR A 89 -13.52 -0.02 -4.63
CA TYR A 89 -14.92 -0.39 -4.71
C TYR A 89 -15.79 0.77 -4.25
N MET A 90 -15.40 1.42 -3.16
CA MET A 90 -16.16 2.54 -2.62
C MET A 90 -16.22 3.70 -3.60
N LEU A 91 -15.10 4.01 -4.24
CA LEU A 91 -15.05 5.12 -5.19
C LEU A 91 -15.76 4.79 -6.50
N ASN A 92 -15.80 3.52 -6.86
CA ASN A 92 -16.58 3.12 -8.03
C ASN A 92 -18.07 3.33 -7.79
N LYS A 93 -18.51 3.14 -6.56
CA LYS A 93 -19.90 3.36 -6.23
C LYS A 93 -20.22 4.83 -6.02
N ASP A 94 -19.31 5.56 -5.39
CA ASP A 94 -19.52 6.98 -5.11
C ASP A 94 -18.17 7.69 -5.21
N PRO A 95 -17.89 8.28 -6.38
CA PRO A 95 -16.59 8.93 -6.58
C PRO A 95 -16.34 10.12 -5.64
N THR A 96 -17.37 10.58 -4.93
CA THR A 96 -17.21 11.70 -4.02
C THR A 96 -17.11 11.28 -2.56
N PHE A 97 -17.05 9.97 -2.28
CA PHE A 97 -17.01 9.48 -0.91
C PHE A 97 -15.69 9.88 -0.26
N GLU A 98 -15.78 10.84 0.64
CA GLU A 98 -14.59 11.52 1.12
C GLU A 98 -13.59 10.63 1.84
N PRO A 99 -13.98 9.71 2.73
CA PRO A 99 -12.98 8.88 3.39
C PRO A 99 -12.15 8.05 2.40
N ALA A 100 -12.80 7.50 1.37
CA ALA A 100 -12.08 6.71 0.38
C ALA A 100 -11.17 7.60 -0.49
N LEU A 101 -11.59 8.84 -0.76
CA LEU A 101 -10.73 9.77 -1.49
C LEU A 101 -9.49 10.11 -0.69
N ILE A 102 -9.62 10.29 0.61
CA ILE A 102 -8.47 10.57 1.48
C ILE A 102 -7.49 9.41 1.43
N VAL A 103 -7.99 8.19 1.52
CA VAL A 103 -7.14 7.01 1.43
C VAL A 103 -6.46 6.95 0.07
N TYR A 104 -7.24 7.14 -1.00
CA TYR A 104 -6.71 7.08 -2.36
C TYR A 104 -5.55 8.06 -2.55
N GLU A 105 -5.74 9.30 -2.13
CA GLU A 105 -4.73 10.33 -2.36
C GLU A 105 -3.46 10.02 -1.60
N GLN A 106 -3.57 9.54 -0.36
CA GLN A 106 -2.38 9.25 0.42
C GLN A 106 -1.66 7.99 -0.06
N VAL A 107 -2.42 6.99 -0.52
CA VAL A 107 -1.79 5.81 -1.11
C VAL A 107 -1.00 6.21 -2.35
N GLU A 108 -1.55 7.10 -3.18
CA GLU A 108 -0.83 7.55 -4.35
C GLU A 108 0.45 8.29 -3.97
N GLU A 109 0.39 9.14 -2.95
CA GLU A 109 1.59 9.83 -2.49
C GLU A 109 2.65 8.86 -1.99
N LEU A 110 2.24 7.85 -1.24
CA LEU A 110 3.18 6.87 -0.71
C LEU A 110 3.78 6.03 -1.82
N MET A 111 2.97 5.63 -2.81
CA MET A 111 3.49 4.88 -3.94
C MET A 111 4.49 5.72 -4.73
N GLU A 112 4.18 7.00 -4.93
CA GLU A 112 5.11 7.87 -5.63
C GLU A 112 6.40 8.04 -4.85
N TYR A 113 6.31 8.17 -3.53
CA TYR A 113 7.48 8.26 -2.69
C TYR A 113 8.37 7.02 -2.86
N LEU A 114 7.77 5.84 -2.79
CA LEU A 114 8.54 4.60 -2.90
C LEU A 114 9.14 4.43 -4.29
N GLN A 115 8.43 4.86 -5.33
CA GLN A 115 8.98 4.79 -6.67
C GLN A 115 10.11 5.79 -6.86
N SER A 116 9.99 6.97 -6.28
CA SER A 116 11.03 7.98 -6.39
C SER A 116 12.33 7.54 -5.72
N LYS A 117 12.23 6.66 -4.73
CA LYS A 117 13.40 6.12 -4.04
C LYS A 117 13.95 4.88 -4.74
N GLY A 118 13.28 4.39 -5.76
CA GLY A 118 13.78 3.26 -6.54
C GLY A 118 13.45 1.90 -5.95
N VAL A 119 12.64 1.83 -4.90
CA VAL A 119 12.34 0.56 -4.27
C VAL A 119 11.12 -0.11 -4.90
N LEU A 120 10.28 0.64 -5.57
CA LEU A 120 9.17 0.10 -6.35
C LEU A 120 9.16 0.71 -7.74
N SER A 121 8.53 0.03 -8.68
CA SER A 121 8.33 0.55 -10.02
C SER A 121 7.07 -0.06 -10.60
N GLY A 122 6.55 0.57 -11.65
CA GLY A 122 5.43 0.00 -12.41
C GLY A 122 4.06 0.51 -12.02
N HIS A 123 3.96 1.31 -10.98
CA HIS A 123 2.66 1.87 -10.62
C HIS A 123 2.40 3.13 -11.43
N VAL A 124 1.19 3.26 -11.95
CA VAL A 124 0.76 4.44 -12.68
C VAL A 124 -0.29 5.15 -11.85
N LYS A 125 -0.14 6.45 -11.70
CA LYS A 125 -1.09 7.22 -10.90
C LYS A 125 -2.49 7.04 -11.48
N GLY A 126 -3.43 6.82 -10.61
CA GLY A 126 -4.81 6.58 -11.00
C GLY A 126 -5.19 5.12 -11.08
N GLU A 127 -4.21 4.22 -11.09
CA GLU A 127 -4.50 2.79 -11.01
C GLU A 127 -4.59 2.43 -9.54
N TYR A 128 -5.61 1.68 -9.20
CA TYR A 128 -5.82 1.31 -7.79
C TYR A 128 -4.94 0.14 -7.39
N ILE A 129 -4.69 0.07 -6.13
CA ILE A 129 -3.91 -1.01 -5.54
C ILE A 129 -4.82 -1.97 -4.82
#